data_2a4b826f2c5fd29219eaf12236cd90a5
#
_entry.id   2a4b826f2c5fd29219eaf12236cd90a5
#
_cell.length_a   1.000
_cell.length_b   1.000
_cell.length_c   1.000
_cell.angle_alpha   90.00
_cell.angle_beta   90.00
_cell.angle_gamma   90.00
#
_symmetry.space_group_name_H-M   'P 1'
#
loop_
_entity.id
_entity.type
_entity.pdbx_description
1 polymer ?
#
loop_
_entity_poly.entity_id
_entity_poly.type
_entity_poly.pdbx_seq_one_letter_code
_entity_poly.pdbx_strand_id
1 'polypeptide(L)'
;PGHKDFAEDTFRTLTAVDSVIVVIDVAKGVEEQTEKLVEVCRMRNIPMIVFINKLDREGKDAFDLMDEVEQKLKLRVTPLSFPIGMGYDFKGIYNIWEKNINLFEGDSRKNIEETIAFNDINNPELEKIIGEKPANKLREELELIEEVYPTFSIDEYLTGELQPVFFGSALNNFGVRELLDCFIEIAPTPRAKESDTRLVKPEEEKLSGFVFKIHANMDPKHRDRLAFVKIVSGTFEKNKPYLHVRQGKNMKFSSPNAFFAERKEIV
;
A
#
# COMPACT_ATOMS: atom_id res chain seq x y z
N PRO A 1 -3.88 2.41 -12.28
CA PRO A 1 -4.97 1.47 -12.02
C PRO A 1 -6.33 2.15 -11.86
N GLY A 2 -6.40 3.39 -11.38
CA GLY A 2 -7.66 4.11 -11.15
C GLY A 2 -8.43 4.54 -12.41
N HIS A 3 -7.90 4.38 -13.60
CA HIS A 3 -8.60 4.69 -14.85
C HIS A 3 -9.39 3.49 -15.36
N LYS A 4 -10.59 3.72 -15.94
CA LYS A 4 -11.47 2.65 -16.44
C LYS A 4 -10.79 1.70 -17.43
N ASP A 5 -9.88 2.23 -18.25
CA ASP A 5 -9.16 1.45 -19.28
C ASP A 5 -8.19 0.41 -18.72
N PHE A 6 -7.79 0.54 -17.44
CA PHE A 6 -6.84 -0.36 -16.78
C PHE A 6 -7.49 -1.31 -15.77
N ALA A 7 -8.82 -1.28 -15.63
CA ALA A 7 -9.52 -2.07 -14.62
C ALA A 7 -9.24 -3.58 -14.77
N GLU A 8 -9.33 -4.13 -16.00
CA GLU A 8 -9.10 -5.56 -16.24
C GLU A 8 -7.68 -6.01 -15.87
N ASP A 9 -6.68 -5.22 -16.25
CA ASP A 9 -5.28 -5.49 -15.90
C ASP A 9 -5.05 -5.45 -14.39
N THR A 10 -5.72 -4.53 -13.70
CA THR A 10 -5.64 -4.42 -12.24
C THR A 10 -6.29 -5.64 -11.57
N PHE A 11 -7.47 -6.08 -12.02
CA PHE A 11 -8.12 -7.29 -11.51
C PHE A 11 -7.22 -8.53 -11.65
N ARG A 12 -6.54 -8.67 -12.79
CA ARG A 12 -5.58 -9.76 -13.01
C ARG A 12 -4.40 -9.66 -12.04
N THR A 13 -3.85 -8.46 -11.86
CA THR A 13 -2.74 -8.21 -10.93
C THR A 13 -3.12 -8.54 -9.49
N LEU A 14 -4.34 -8.23 -9.05
CA LEU A 14 -4.84 -8.57 -7.71
C LEU A 14 -4.87 -10.08 -7.43
N THR A 15 -4.78 -10.95 -8.44
CA THR A 15 -4.64 -12.39 -8.21
C THR A 15 -3.25 -12.81 -7.76
N ALA A 16 -2.25 -11.96 -8.04
CA ALA A 16 -0.84 -12.26 -7.81
C ALA A 16 -0.27 -11.60 -6.54
N VAL A 17 -0.99 -10.66 -5.93
CA VAL A 17 -0.53 -9.94 -4.73
C VAL A 17 -1.09 -10.55 -3.46
N ASP A 18 -0.41 -10.33 -2.35
CA ASP A 18 -0.80 -10.82 -1.04
C ASP A 18 -1.25 -9.68 -0.09
N SER A 19 -0.98 -8.41 -0.46
CA SER A 19 -1.48 -7.19 0.19
C SER A 19 -1.59 -6.05 -0.83
N VAL A 20 -2.35 -4.99 -0.50
CA VAL A 20 -2.62 -3.85 -1.39
C VAL A 20 -2.48 -2.54 -0.63
N ILE A 21 -1.88 -1.54 -1.27
CA ILE A 21 -1.93 -0.14 -0.81
C ILE A 21 -2.99 0.58 -1.65
N VAL A 22 -4.02 1.09 -0.98
CA VAL A 22 -5.11 1.88 -1.58
C VAL A 22 -4.76 3.35 -1.45
N VAL A 23 -4.48 4.03 -2.56
CA VAL A 23 -4.10 5.45 -2.57
C VAL A 23 -5.32 6.31 -2.86
N ILE A 24 -5.62 7.25 -1.95
CA ILE A 24 -6.75 8.18 -2.05
C ILE A 24 -6.23 9.61 -2.14
N ASP A 25 -6.73 10.39 -3.07
CA ASP A 25 -6.41 11.80 -3.22
C ASP A 25 -7.19 12.63 -2.18
N VAL A 26 -6.51 13.45 -1.38
CA VAL A 26 -7.12 14.25 -0.32
C VAL A 26 -8.24 15.16 -0.82
N ALA A 27 -8.13 15.70 -2.03
CA ALA A 27 -9.13 16.60 -2.60
C ALA A 27 -10.32 15.86 -3.23
N LYS A 28 -10.07 14.71 -3.87
CA LYS A 28 -11.11 13.93 -4.54
C LYS A 28 -11.86 12.98 -3.60
N GLY A 29 -11.14 12.40 -2.63
CA GLY A 29 -11.66 11.32 -1.79
C GLY A 29 -11.77 10.00 -2.55
N VAL A 30 -12.72 9.18 -2.17
CA VAL A 30 -12.94 7.85 -2.75
C VAL A 30 -13.63 7.96 -4.11
N GLU A 31 -12.96 7.46 -5.15
CA GLU A 31 -13.47 7.44 -6.52
C GLU A 31 -14.13 6.07 -6.86
N GLU A 32 -15.13 6.05 -7.74
CA GLU A 32 -15.91 4.84 -8.12
C GLU A 32 -15.04 3.64 -8.52
N GLN A 33 -13.91 3.87 -9.19
CA GLN A 33 -13.00 2.78 -9.57
C GLN A 33 -12.29 2.18 -8.36
N THR A 34 -11.98 3.00 -7.36
CA THR A 34 -11.41 2.54 -6.09
C THR A 34 -12.39 1.63 -5.36
N GLU A 35 -13.68 1.99 -5.31
CA GLU A 35 -14.73 1.16 -4.70
C GLU A 35 -14.76 -0.24 -5.32
N LYS A 36 -14.79 -0.33 -6.67
CA LYS A 36 -14.83 -1.61 -7.39
C LYS A 36 -13.60 -2.49 -7.13
N LEU A 37 -12.41 -1.88 -7.07
CA LEU A 37 -11.17 -2.61 -6.83
C LEU A 37 -11.06 -3.08 -5.37
N VAL A 38 -11.47 -2.25 -4.44
CA VAL A 38 -11.51 -2.60 -3.01
C VAL A 38 -12.53 -3.69 -2.73
N GLU A 39 -13.68 -3.68 -3.41
CA GLU A 39 -14.65 -4.77 -3.29
C GLU A 39 -14.04 -6.13 -3.65
N VAL A 40 -13.25 -6.19 -4.73
CA VAL A 40 -12.54 -7.43 -5.10
C VAL A 40 -11.50 -7.84 -4.05
N CYS A 41 -10.78 -6.88 -3.48
CA CYS A 41 -9.84 -7.16 -2.39
C CYS A 41 -10.55 -7.75 -1.16
N ARG A 42 -11.68 -7.15 -0.78
CA ARG A 42 -12.52 -7.64 0.34
C ARG A 42 -13.03 -9.06 0.09
N MET A 43 -13.60 -9.33 -1.10
CA MET A 43 -14.08 -10.67 -1.48
C MET A 43 -13.01 -11.76 -1.38
N ARG A 44 -11.73 -11.37 -1.48
CA ARG A 44 -10.58 -12.27 -1.43
C ARG A 44 -9.84 -12.22 -0.09
N ASN A 45 -10.34 -11.46 0.87
CA ASN A 45 -9.69 -11.20 2.16
C ASN A 45 -8.22 -10.77 1.99
N ILE A 46 -7.96 -9.89 1.02
CA ILE A 46 -6.63 -9.32 0.81
C ILE A 46 -6.47 -8.15 1.79
N PRO A 47 -5.46 -8.17 2.68
CA PRO A 47 -5.16 -7.05 3.57
C PRO A 47 -4.87 -5.80 2.78
N MET A 48 -5.37 -4.66 3.26
CA MET A 48 -5.17 -3.38 2.60
C MET A 48 -4.64 -2.34 3.58
N ILE A 49 -3.75 -1.47 3.09
CA ILE A 49 -3.36 -0.25 3.78
C ILE A 49 -3.92 0.91 2.98
N VAL A 50 -4.52 1.87 3.65
CA VAL A 50 -5.02 3.09 3.00
C VAL A 50 -3.98 4.19 3.15
N PHE A 51 -3.64 4.86 2.04
CA PHE A 51 -2.75 6.01 2.02
C PHE A 51 -3.47 7.23 1.47
N ILE A 52 -3.74 8.20 2.33
CA ILE A 52 -4.33 9.49 1.96
C ILE A 52 -3.22 10.41 1.49
N ASN A 53 -3.21 10.68 0.19
CA ASN A 53 -2.11 11.31 -0.54
C ASN A 53 -2.42 12.76 -0.88
N LYS A 54 -1.38 13.55 -1.10
CA LYS A 54 -1.38 14.95 -1.52
C LYS A 54 -1.79 15.94 -0.42
N LEU A 55 -1.39 15.69 0.81
CA LEU A 55 -1.61 16.61 1.93
C LEU A 55 -0.96 18.00 1.75
N ASP A 56 -0.03 18.13 0.81
CA ASP A 56 0.55 19.39 0.36
C ASP A 56 -0.45 20.31 -0.33
N ARG A 57 -1.68 19.84 -0.56
CA ARG A 57 -2.76 20.59 -1.20
C ARG A 57 -3.97 20.71 -0.28
N GLU A 58 -4.78 21.73 -0.54
CA GLU A 58 -6.09 21.84 0.09
C GLU A 58 -6.98 20.68 -0.32
N GLY A 59 -7.72 20.13 0.65
CA GLY A 59 -8.58 18.98 0.46
C GLY A 59 -9.65 18.85 1.53
N LYS A 60 -10.23 17.66 1.62
CA LYS A 60 -11.23 17.32 2.63
C LYS A 60 -10.55 17.14 3.99
N ASP A 61 -11.31 17.34 5.05
CA ASP A 61 -10.86 17.06 6.42
C ASP A 61 -10.44 15.58 6.58
N ALA A 62 -9.49 15.31 7.47
CA ALA A 62 -8.95 13.97 7.66
C ALA A 62 -10.00 12.99 8.19
N PHE A 63 -10.85 13.42 9.12
CA PHE A 63 -11.94 12.59 9.65
C PHE A 63 -13.01 12.34 8.60
N ASP A 64 -13.40 13.38 7.83
CA ASP A 64 -14.35 13.22 6.72
C ASP A 64 -13.86 12.20 5.69
N LEU A 65 -12.55 12.18 5.41
CA LEU A 65 -11.95 11.20 4.50
C LEU A 65 -11.95 9.78 5.07
N MET A 66 -11.68 9.62 6.36
CA MET A 66 -11.76 8.32 7.01
C MET A 66 -13.19 7.80 7.02
N ASP A 67 -14.18 8.65 7.34
CA ASP A 67 -15.60 8.31 7.25
C ASP A 67 -16.01 7.93 5.83
N GLU A 68 -15.53 8.68 4.83
CA GLU A 68 -15.79 8.36 3.41
C GLU A 68 -15.20 6.99 3.02
N VAL A 69 -14.00 6.66 3.51
CA VAL A 69 -13.36 5.34 3.32
C VAL A 69 -14.22 4.25 3.94
N GLU A 70 -14.67 4.41 5.18
CA GLU A 70 -15.50 3.42 5.86
C GLU A 70 -16.84 3.20 5.16
N GLN A 71 -17.53 4.28 4.80
CA GLN A 71 -18.86 4.21 4.20
C GLN A 71 -18.85 3.69 2.77
N LYS A 72 -17.97 4.23 1.91
CA LYS A 72 -17.94 3.88 0.48
C LYS A 72 -17.21 2.57 0.22
N LEU A 73 -16.07 2.34 0.89
CA LEU A 73 -15.29 1.13 0.70
C LEU A 73 -15.77 -0.02 1.59
N LYS A 74 -16.67 0.27 2.57
CA LYS A 74 -17.16 -0.68 3.57
C LYS A 74 -15.99 -1.36 4.30
N LEU A 75 -15.02 -0.55 4.70
CA LEU A 75 -13.85 -0.94 5.46
C LEU A 75 -14.00 -0.46 6.90
N ARG A 76 -13.42 -1.17 7.84
CA ARG A 76 -13.18 -0.71 9.19
C ARG A 76 -11.73 -0.23 9.25
N VAL A 77 -11.50 1.02 9.63
CA VAL A 77 -10.18 1.63 9.57
C VAL A 77 -9.69 2.12 10.94
N THR A 78 -8.38 2.31 11.05
CA THR A 78 -7.74 3.01 12.16
C THR A 78 -6.54 3.79 11.67
N PRO A 79 -6.35 5.07 12.05
CA PRO A 79 -5.19 5.84 11.64
C PRO A 79 -3.93 5.40 12.40
N LEU A 80 -2.85 5.14 11.67
CA LEU A 80 -1.51 4.93 12.22
C LEU A 80 -0.60 6.15 12.04
N SER A 81 -1.02 7.11 11.25
CA SER A 81 -0.48 8.48 11.26
C SER A 81 -1.61 9.48 11.11
N PHE A 82 -1.39 10.73 11.56
CA PHE A 82 -2.38 11.78 11.45
C PHE A 82 -1.74 13.12 11.04
N PRO A 83 -2.39 13.93 10.17
CA PRO A 83 -1.79 15.15 9.66
C PRO A 83 -1.80 16.27 10.70
N ILE A 84 -0.74 17.09 10.70
CA ILE A 84 -0.66 18.34 11.46
C ILE A 84 -0.90 19.49 10.48
N GLY A 85 -2.17 19.88 10.35
CA GLY A 85 -2.60 20.84 9.34
C GLY A 85 -2.76 20.23 7.94
N MET A 86 -3.08 21.07 6.95
CA MET A 86 -3.29 20.68 5.55
C MET A 86 -3.00 21.88 4.62
N GLY A 87 -2.65 21.62 3.36
CA GLY A 87 -2.37 22.66 2.38
C GLY A 87 -1.27 23.62 2.83
N TYR A 88 -1.56 24.92 2.91
CA TYR A 88 -0.61 25.92 3.38
C TYR A 88 -0.25 25.80 4.85
N ASP A 89 -1.16 25.27 5.66
CA ASP A 89 -0.97 25.09 7.10
C ASP A 89 -0.37 23.71 7.44
N PHE A 90 -0.05 22.91 6.42
CA PHE A 90 0.53 21.59 6.61
C PHE A 90 1.94 21.69 7.20
N LYS A 91 2.13 21.17 8.40
CA LYS A 91 3.39 21.19 9.15
C LYS A 91 4.09 19.86 9.20
N GLY A 92 3.33 18.77 9.04
CA GLY A 92 3.88 17.44 9.16
C GLY A 92 2.82 16.39 9.48
N ILE A 93 3.28 15.24 9.94
CA ILE A 93 2.42 14.18 10.49
C ILE A 93 2.87 13.80 11.88
N TYR A 94 1.92 13.37 12.69
CA TYR A 94 2.18 12.59 13.88
C TYR A 94 2.03 11.10 13.54
N ASN A 95 3.12 10.34 13.70
CA ASN A 95 3.09 8.89 13.54
C ASN A 95 2.61 8.25 14.85
N ILE A 96 1.36 7.78 14.85
CA ILE A 96 0.72 7.17 16.02
C ILE A 96 1.37 5.81 16.34
N TRP A 97 1.81 5.08 15.29
CA TRP A 97 2.44 3.78 15.41
C TRP A 97 3.78 3.82 16.15
N GLU A 98 4.65 4.75 15.75
CA GLU A 98 6.00 4.90 16.32
C GLU A 98 6.12 5.99 17.39
N LYS A 99 5.05 6.76 17.61
CA LYS A 99 5.02 7.91 18.55
C LYS A 99 6.12 8.93 18.26
N ASN A 100 6.16 9.41 17.02
CA ASN A 100 7.08 10.45 16.59
C ASN A 100 6.38 11.50 15.71
N ILE A 101 7.03 12.65 15.55
CA ILE A 101 6.58 13.73 14.67
C ILE A 101 7.56 13.83 13.52
N ASN A 102 7.02 13.85 12.31
CA ASN A 102 7.78 14.13 11.10
C ASN A 102 7.35 15.48 10.56
N LEU A 103 8.28 16.43 10.55
CA LEU A 103 8.02 17.79 10.10
C LEU A 103 8.21 17.91 8.58
N PHE A 104 7.34 18.66 7.96
CA PHE A 104 7.41 19.00 6.54
C PHE A 104 8.08 20.36 6.37
N GLU A 105 9.27 20.40 5.81
CA GLU A 105 9.91 21.63 5.34
C GLU A 105 9.56 21.88 3.89
N GLY A 106 8.61 22.78 3.66
CA GLY A 106 8.18 23.18 2.33
C GLY A 106 9.35 23.73 1.50
N ASP A 107 9.52 23.18 0.29
CA ASP A 107 10.40 23.67 -0.79
C ASP A 107 11.79 23.03 -0.95
N SER A 108 12.09 21.90 -0.36
CA SER A 108 13.33 21.22 -0.75
C SER A 108 13.12 19.79 -1.23
N ARG A 109 13.40 19.54 -2.51
CA ARG A 109 13.55 18.20 -3.10
C ARG A 109 14.68 17.37 -2.45
N LYS A 110 15.16 17.80 -1.30
CA LYS A 110 16.22 17.22 -0.47
C LYS A 110 15.80 17.09 1.00
N ASN A 111 14.50 16.87 1.26
CA ASN A 111 14.04 16.78 2.63
C ASN A 111 14.70 15.60 3.34
N ILE A 112 15.63 15.95 4.21
CA ILE A 112 15.91 15.14 5.38
C ILE A 112 14.74 15.45 6.30
N GLU A 113 13.80 14.53 6.38
CA GLU A 113 12.70 14.57 7.33
C GLU A 113 13.33 14.63 8.73
N GLU A 114 13.11 15.73 9.45
CA GLU A 114 13.50 15.79 10.84
C GLU A 114 12.47 14.98 11.63
N THR A 115 12.83 13.74 11.95
CA THR A 115 12.02 12.87 12.79
C THR A 115 12.33 13.16 14.24
N ILE A 116 11.36 13.66 14.97
CA ILE A 116 11.49 13.98 16.40
C ILE A 116 10.70 12.93 17.18
N ALA A 117 11.40 12.11 17.97
CA ALA A 117 10.74 11.18 18.89
C ALA A 117 9.91 11.97 19.91
N PHE A 118 8.62 11.67 19.99
CA PHE A 118 7.68 12.42 20.82
C PHE A 118 6.74 11.46 21.55
N ASN A 119 7.23 10.90 22.66
CA ASN A 119 6.50 9.89 23.43
C ASN A 119 5.34 10.44 24.27
N ASP A 120 5.33 11.75 24.52
CA ASP A 120 4.30 12.41 25.30
C ASP A 120 3.75 13.65 24.58
N ILE A 121 2.59 13.49 23.98
CA ILE A 121 1.89 14.54 23.24
C ILE A 121 1.54 15.76 24.12
N ASN A 122 1.52 15.61 25.43
CA ASN A 122 1.25 16.68 26.38
C ASN A 122 2.52 17.48 26.77
N ASN A 123 3.69 17.07 26.29
CA ASN A 123 4.93 17.80 26.55
C ASN A 123 4.85 19.20 25.91
N PRO A 124 5.13 20.29 26.70
CA PRO A 124 5.13 21.67 26.18
C PRO A 124 6.12 21.94 25.03
N GLU A 125 7.09 21.06 24.80
CA GLU A 125 8.02 21.19 23.68
C GLU A 125 7.27 21.08 22.32
N LEU A 126 6.15 20.38 22.26
CA LEU A 126 5.32 20.30 21.07
C LEU A 126 4.91 21.69 20.55
N GLU A 127 4.52 22.58 21.48
CA GLU A 127 4.10 23.94 21.13
C GLU A 127 5.26 24.79 20.57
N LYS A 128 6.50 24.51 21.01
CA LYS A 128 7.69 25.17 20.45
C LYS A 128 8.00 24.69 19.03
N ILE A 129 7.69 23.44 18.74
CA ILE A 129 8.00 22.80 17.45
C ILE A 129 6.95 23.18 16.39
N ILE A 130 5.66 22.99 16.68
CA ILE A 130 4.59 23.17 15.70
C ILE A 130 3.71 24.40 15.94
N GLY A 131 3.88 25.08 17.07
CA GLY A 131 3.09 26.22 17.54
C GLY A 131 1.91 25.79 18.43
N GLU A 132 1.44 26.70 19.28
CA GLU A 132 0.44 26.44 20.31
C GLU A 132 -0.90 25.93 19.71
N LYS A 133 -1.44 26.65 18.71
CA LYS A 133 -2.73 26.29 18.10
C LYS A 133 -2.70 24.89 17.42
N PRO A 134 -1.73 24.56 16.56
CA PRO A 134 -1.65 23.21 15.98
C PRO A 134 -1.39 22.12 17.03
N ALA A 135 -0.62 22.42 18.11
CA ALA A 135 -0.38 21.46 19.17
C ALA A 135 -1.67 21.10 19.93
N ASN A 136 -2.47 22.12 20.28
CA ASN A 136 -3.73 21.90 20.98
C ASN A 136 -4.72 21.15 20.08
N LYS A 137 -4.82 21.56 18.80
CA LYS A 137 -5.67 20.86 17.83
C LYS A 137 -5.27 19.39 17.69
N LEU A 138 -3.97 19.09 17.55
CA LEU A 138 -3.48 17.72 17.45
C LEU A 138 -3.83 16.88 18.69
N ARG A 139 -3.72 17.45 19.90
CA ARG A 139 -4.13 16.76 21.15
C ARG A 139 -5.61 16.38 21.13
N GLU A 140 -6.47 17.34 20.78
CA GLU A 140 -7.92 17.10 20.66
C GLU A 140 -8.24 16.03 19.61
N GLU A 141 -7.58 16.08 18.45
CA GLU A 141 -7.75 15.11 17.37
C GLU A 141 -7.27 13.70 17.76
N LEU A 142 -6.15 13.60 18.49
CA LEU A 142 -5.65 12.28 18.95
C LEU A 142 -6.54 11.70 20.07
N GLU A 143 -7.07 12.52 20.98
CA GLU A 143 -8.05 12.09 21.97
C GLU A 143 -9.30 11.54 21.29
N LEU A 144 -9.81 12.22 20.27
CA LEU A 144 -10.94 11.76 19.48
C LEU A 144 -10.63 10.45 18.74
N ILE A 145 -9.43 10.30 18.21
CA ILE A 145 -8.99 9.05 17.56
C ILE A 145 -9.02 7.87 18.54
N GLU A 146 -8.50 8.06 19.74
CA GLU A 146 -8.49 7.03 20.78
C GLU A 146 -9.91 6.63 21.25
N GLU A 147 -10.86 7.55 21.21
CA GLU A 147 -12.25 7.28 21.59
C GLU A 147 -13.06 6.61 20.46
N VAL A 148 -12.83 6.98 19.20
CA VAL A 148 -13.69 6.60 18.07
C VAL A 148 -13.13 5.38 17.32
N TYR A 149 -11.82 5.31 17.13
CA TYR A 149 -11.22 4.26 16.29
C TYR A 149 -10.67 3.10 17.13
N PRO A 150 -10.75 1.86 16.59
CA PRO A 150 -10.20 0.69 17.28
C PRO A 150 -8.68 0.77 17.37
N THR A 151 -8.12 0.19 18.42
CA THR A 151 -6.68 -0.04 18.49
C THR A 151 -6.26 -0.98 17.37
N PHE A 152 -5.17 -0.64 16.67
CA PHE A 152 -4.67 -1.46 15.56
C PHE A 152 -4.24 -2.85 16.02
N SER A 153 -4.66 -3.86 15.25
CA SER A 153 -4.32 -5.27 15.45
C SER A 153 -3.76 -5.84 14.15
N ILE A 154 -2.55 -6.38 14.20
CA ILE A 154 -1.93 -7.06 13.05
C ILE A 154 -2.76 -8.27 12.61
N ASP A 155 -3.34 -9.02 13.55
CA ASP A 155 -4.16 -10.18 13.23
C ASP A 155 -5.43 -9.79 12.45
N GLU A 156 -6.13 -8.72 12.88
CA GLU A 156 -7.29 -8.17 12.17
C GLU A 156 -6.89 -7.59 10.79
N TYR A 157 -5.70 -7.00 10.68
CA TYR A 157 -5.18 -6.56 9.39
C TYR A 157 -4.93 -7.74 8.45
N LEU A 158 -4.29 -8.80 8.91
CA LEU A 158 -3.97 -9.98 8.10
C LEU A 158 -5.22 -10.74 7.63
N THR A 159 -6.31 -10.68 8.39
CA THR A 159 -7.62 -11.23 7.99
C THR A 159 -8.43 -10.29 7.11
N GLY A 160 -8.00 -9.03 6.96
CA GLY A 160 -8.69 -8.00 6.19
C GLY A 160 -9.88 -7.37 6.92
N GLU A 161 -9.95 -7.49 8.25
CA GLU A 161 -11.03 -6.96 9.08
C GLU A 161 -10.78 -5.49 9.49
N LEU A 162 -9.51 -5.10 9.68
CA LEU A 162 -9.11 -3.75 10.06
C LEU A 162 -7.99 -3.24 9.15
N GLN A 163 -8.15 -2.05 8.59
CA GLN A 163 -7.18 -1.45 7.68
C GLN A 163 -6.50 -0.23 8.31
N PRO A 164 -5.17 -0.19 8.38
CA PRO A 164 -4.46 1.00 8.83
C PRO A 164 -4.52 2.11 7.78
N VAL A 165 -4.64 3.35 8.25
CA VAL A 165 -4.64 4.56 7.42
C VAL A 165 -3.38 5.36 7.69
N PHE A 166 -2.69 5.74 6.62
CA PHE A 166 -1.55 6.65 6.63
C PHE A 166 -1.87 7.90 5.81
N PHE A 167 -1.25 9.00 6.20
CA PHE A 167 -1.39 10.30 5.55
C PHE A 167 -0.03 10.77 5.03
N GLY A 168 0.00 11.44 3.87
CA GLY A 168 1.25 11.96 3.32
C GLY A 168 1.14 12.63 1.96
N SER A 169 2.29 12.89 1.35
CA SER A 169 2.44 13.38 -0.02
C SER A 169 3.53 12.60 -0.74
N ALA A 170 3.12 11.71 -1.63
CA ALA A 170 4.05 10.89 -2.40
C ALA A 170 4.95 11.71 -3.33
N LEU A 171 4.45 12.85 -3.86
CA LEU A 171 5.23 13.75 -4.72
C LEU A 171 6.42 14.35 -3.94
N ASN A 172 6.19 14.69 -2.69
CA ASN A 172 7.20 15.28 -1.81
C ASN A 172 7.94 14.22 -0.99
N ASN A 173 7.66 12.94 -1.22
CA ASN A 173 8.22 11.79 -0.52
C ASN A 173 8.01 11.87 1.01
N PHE A 174 6.86 12.41 1.45
CA PHE A 174 6.52 12.66 2.83
C PHE A 174 5.44 11.69 3.32
N GLY A 175 5.62 11.10 4.51
CA GLY A 175 4.72 10.08 5.06
C GLY A 175 4.81 8.72 4.34
N VAL A 176 5.62 8.61 3.29
CA VAL A 176 5.80 7.39 2.52
C VAL A 176 6.72 6.41 3.24
N ARG A 177 7.73 6.93 3.93
CA ARG A 177 8.66 6.11 4.69
C ARG A 177 7.95 5.40 5.85
N GLU A 178 7.17 6.12 6.62
CA GLU A 178 6.39 5.59 7.74
C GLU A 178 5.42 4.48 7.28
N LEU A 179 4.74 4.72 6.15
CA LEU A 179 3.92 3.70 5.51
C LEU A 179 4.72 2.45 5.15
N LEU A 180 5.91 2.63 4.54
CA LEU A 180 6.73 1.50 4.08
C LEU A 180 7.39 0.76 5.24
N ASP A 181 7.85 1.46 6.27
CA ASP A 181 8.44 0.87 7.47
C ASP A 181 7.38 0.01 8.19
N CYS A 182 6.18 0.55 8.43
CA CYS A 182 5.07 -0.24 8.96
C CYS A 182 4.70 -1.40 8.03
N PHE A 183 4.64 -1.18 6.71
CA PHE A 183 4.32 -2.25 5.76
C PHE A 183 5.30 -3.43 5.84
N ILE A 184 6.61 -3.17 6.01
CA ILE A 184 7.62 -4.23 6.16
C ILE A 184 7.34 -5.07 7.41
N GLU A 185 6.86 -4.45 8.48
CA GLU A 185 6.57 -5.15 9.75
C GLU A 185 5.29 -5.99 9.68
N ILE A 186 4.23 -5.46 9.05
CA ILE A 186 2.89 -6.07 9.08
C ILE A 186 2.51 -6.85 7.81
N ALA A 187 3.29 -6.72 6.71
CA ALA A 187 2.96 -7.36 5.44
C ALA A 187 2.83 -8.88 5.60
N PRO A 188 1.78 -9.48 4.98
CA PRO A 188 1.62 -10.93 5.04
C PRO A 188 2.77 -11.63 4.33
N THR A 189 3.16 -12.78 4.84
CA THR A 189 3.96 -13.74 4.08
C THR A 189 3.21 -14.23 2.85
N PRO A 190 3.89 -14.73 1.79
CA PRO A 190 3.21 -15.31 0.64
C PRO A 190 2.18 -16.34 1.04
N ARG A 191 0.97 -16.24 0.48
CA ARG A 191 -0.14 -17.13 0.84
C ARG A 191 -0.16 -18.36 -0.04
N ALA A 192 -0.61 -19.49 0.55
CA ALA A 192 -0.91 -20.69 -0.21
C ALA A 192 -1.97 -20.40 -1.29
N LYS A 193 -1.84 -21.05 -2.44
CA LYS A 193 -2.77 -20.89 -3.58
C LYS A 193 -3.40 -22.22 -3.93
N GLU A 194 -4.71 -22.21 -4.11
CA GLU A 194 -5.44 -23.37 -4.60
C GLU A 194 -5.14 -23.61 -6.09
N SER A 195 -4.95 -24.85 -6.45
CA SER A 195 -4.90 -25.34 -7.82
C SER A 195 -6.05 -26.32 -8.05
N ASP A 196 -6.27 -26.72 -9.30
CA ASP A 196 -7.34 -27.70 -9.65
C ASP A 196 -7.23 -29.03 -8.89
N THR A 197 -6.05 -29.36 -8.38
CA THR A 197 -5.77 -30.67 -7.76
C THR A 197 -5.37 -30.61 -6.30
N ARG A 198 -4.84 -29.48 -5.82
CA ARG A 198 -4.33 -29.36 -4.46
C ARG A 198 -4.07 -27.92 -4.04
N LEU A 199 -3.92 -27.71 -2.75
CA LEU A 199 -3.36 -26.48 -2.18
C LEU A 199 -1.83 -26.48 -2.34
N VAL A 200 -1.28 -25.44 -2.96
CA VAL A 200 0.17 -25.21 -3.09
C VAL A 200 0.62 -24.28 -1.96
N LYS A 201 1.55 -24.76 -1.13
CA LYS A 201 2.08 -23.97 -0.02
C LYS A 201 3.40 -23.31 -0.42
N PRO A 202 3.68 -22.08 0.04
CA PRO A 202 4.91 -21.34 -0.29
C PRO A 202 6.20 -22.07 0.12
N GLU A 203 6.16 -22.86 1.19
CA GLU A 203 7.30 -23.57 1.77
C GLU A 203 7.72 -24.81 0.94
N GLU A 204 6.97 -25.18 -0.10
CA GLU A 204 7.29 -26.34 -0.92
C GLU A 204 8.56 -26.08 -1.75
N GLU A 205 9.48 -27.05 -1.75
CA GLU A 205 10.74 -26.95 -2.51
C GLU A 205 10.52 -26.94 -4.04
N LYS A 206 9.48 -27.62 -4.51
CA LYS A 206 9.15 -27.71 -5.92
C LYS A 206 8.58 -26.41 -6.44
N LEU A 207 9.15 -25.90 -7.55
CA LEU A 207 8.61 -24.71 -8.20
C LEU A 207 7.17 -24.92 -8.64
N SER A 208 6.30 -24.03 -8.20
CA SER A 208 4.93 -23.86 -8.69
C SER A 208 4.65 -22.38 -8.90
N GLY A 209 3.92 -22.07 -9.97
CA GLY A 209 3.55 -20.70 -10.29
C GLY A 209 2.43 -20.66 -11.33
N PHE A 210 1.88 -19.49 -11.54
CA PHE A 210 0.84 -19.27 -12.53
C PHE A 210 1.03 -17.94 -13.28
N VAL A 211 0.62 -17.93 -14.54
CA VAL A 211 0.60 -16.71 -15.35
C VAL A 211 -0.65 -15.90 -14.98
N PHE A 212 -0.47 -14.69 -14.48
CA PHE A 212 -1.59 -13.81 -14.13
C PHE A 212 -1.83 -12.71 -15.19
N LYS A 213 -0.81 -12.39 -16.00
CA LYS A 213 -0.91 -11.35 -17.02
C LYS A 213 -0.02 -11.70 -18.23
N ILE A 214 -0.49 -11.39 -19.43
CA ILE A 214 0.30 -11.40 -20.66
C ILE A 214 0.26 -9.99 -21.24
N HIS A 215 1.43 -9.40 -21.45
CA HIS A 215 1.57 -8.10 -22.09
C HIS A 215 2.21 -8.27 -23.47
N ALA A 216 1.58 -7.73 -24.49
CA ALA A 216 2.10 -7.72 -25.85
C ALA A 216 2.67 -6.34 -26.18
N ASN A 217 3.72 -6.31 -27.01
CA ASN A 217 4.28 -5.08 -27.57
C ASN A 217 4.78 -4.06 -26.51
N MET A 218 5.44 -4.52 -25.46
CA MET A 218 6.09 -3.61 -24.50
C MET A 218 7.20 -2.77 -25.16
N ASP A 219 7.92 -3.36 -26.12
CA ASP A 219 8.81 -2.63 -27.00
C ASP A 219 8.14 -2.47 -28.36
N PRO A 220 7.87 -1.23 -28.83
CA PRO A 220 7.27 -1.00 -30.14
C PRO A 220 8.07 -1.58 -31.32
N LYS A 221 9.37 -1.82 -31.12
CA LYS A 221 10.29 -2.37 -32.14
C LYS A 221 10.26 -3.91 -32.17
N HIS A 222 9.72 -4.56 -31.17
CA HIS A 222 9.67 -6.01 -31.03
C HIS A 222 8.23 -6.48 -30.82
N ARG A 223 7.81 -7.52 -31.55
CA ARG A 223 6.49 -8.15 -31.39
C ARG A 223 6.47 -9.22 -30.29
N ASP A 224 7.26 -9.01 -29.25
CA ASP A 224 7.38 -9.96 -28.16
C ASP A 224 6.16 -9.92 -27.24
N ARG A 225 5.83 -11.06 -26.67
CA ARG A 225 4.84 -11.19 -25.59
C ARG A 225 5.53 -11.60 -24.32
N LEU A 226 5.28 -10.84 -23.25
CA LEU A 226 5.80 -11.17 -21.93
C LEU A 226 4.70 -11.76 -21.08
N ALA A 227 4.94 -12.94 -20.52
CA ALA A 227 4.08 -13.56 -19.55
C ALA A 227 4.58 -13.21 -18.14
N PHE A 228 3.74 -12.58 -17.34
CA PHE A 228 4.01 -12.29 -15.94
C PHE A 228 3.58 -13.48 -15.10
N VAL A 229 4.52 -14.02 -14.34
CA VAL A 229 4.35 -15.23 -13.54
C VAL A 229 4.47 -14.89 -12.07
N LYS A 230 3.48 -15.27 -11.26
CA LYS A 230 3.61 -15.33 -9.79
C LYS A 230 4.24 -16.67 -9.45
N ILE A 231 5.38 -16.64 -8.79
CA ILE A 231 5.95 -17.81 -8.13
C ILE A 231 5.20 -18.00 -6.82
N VAL A 232 4.65 -19.18 -6.60
CA VAL A 232 3.94 -19.55 -5.37
C VAL A 232 4.84 -20.32 -4.43
N SER A 233 5.64 -21.26 -4.98
CA SER A 233 6.56 -22.08 -4.19
C SER A 233 7.85 -22.38 -4.95
N GLY A 234 8.87 -22.81 -4.23
CA GLY A 234 10.17 -23.20 -4.78
C GLY A 234 10.96 -22.04 -5.37
N THR A 235 12.07 -22.37 -6.04
CA THR A 235 12.97 -21.41 -6.64
C THR A 235 13.02 -21.58 -8.15
N PHE A 236 12.89 -20.47 -8.87
CA PHE A 236 13.06 -20.46 -10.32
C PHE A 236 14.56 -20.47 -10.70
N GLU A 237 14.93 -21.36 -11.60
CA GLU A 237 16.30 -21.46 -12.13
C GLU A 237 16.27 -21.31 -13.66
N LYS A 238 17.09 -20.42 -14.18
CA LYS A 238 17.24 -20.19 -15.61
C LYS A 238 17.66 -21.47 -16.35
N ASN A 239 17.08 -21.69 -17.52
CA ASN A 239 17.38 -22.87 -18.38
C ASN A 239 17.01 -24.25 -17.79
N LYS A 240 16.42 -24.30 -16.59
CA LYS A 240 15.86 -25.52 -16.06
C LYS A 240 14.54 -25.87 -16.74
N PRO A 241 14.24 -27.14 -17.03
CA PRO A 241 12.97 -27.53 -17.61
C PRO A 241 11.86 -27.51 -16.56
N TYR A 242 10.75 -26.84 -16.86
CA TYR A 242 9.56 -26.79 -16.04
C TYR A 242 8.35 -27.32 -16.82
N LEU A 243 7.50 -28.07 -16.16
CA LEU A 243 6.27 -28.60 -16.75
C LEU A 243 5.26 -27.45 -16.94
N HIS A 244 4.90 -27.17 -18.18
CA HIS A 244 3.74 -26.34 -18.50
C HIS A 244 2.50 -27.24 -18.44
N VAL A 245 1.76 -27.18 -17.32
CA VAL A 245 0.69 -28.13 -16.99
C VAL A 245 -0.37 -28.22 -18.07
N ARG A 246 -0.88 -27.05 -18.54
CA ARG A 246 -1.94 -27.00 -19.59
C ARG A 246 -1.52 -27.65 -20.90
N GLN A 247 -0.22 -27.61 -21.26
CA GLN A 247 0.27 -28.20 -22.51
C GLN A 247 0.85 -29.61 -22.31
N GLY A 248 1.05 -30.04 -21.08
CA GLY A 248 1.69 -31.32 -20.77
C GLY A 248 3.14 -31.41 -21.25
N LYS A 249 3.84 -30.28 -21.45
CA LYS A 249 5.19 -30.24 -22.03
C LYS A 249 6.15 -29.50 -21.12
N ASN A 250 7.41 -29.96 -21.12
CA ASN A 250 8.48 -29.26 -20.46
C ASN A 250 8.94 -28.04 -21.31
N MET A 251 9.06 -26.90 -20.66
CA MET A 251 9.56 -25.65 -21.24
C MET A 251 10.80 -25.17 -20.48
N LYS A 252 11.73 -24.57 -21.21
CA LYS A 252 12.91 -23.91 -20.63
C LYS A 252 12.80 -22.41 -20.90
N PHE A 253 13.18 -21.62 -19.92
CA PHE A 253 13.16 -20.15 -20.01
C PHE A 253 14.61 -19.66 -19.98
N SER A 254 15.10 -19.14 -21.13
CA SER A 254 16.49 -18.69 -21.29
C SER A 254 16.70 -17.23 -20.92
N SER A 255 15.65 -16.42 -20.98
CA SER A 255 15.72 -14.97 -20.76
C SER A 255 14.62 -14.48 -19.83
N PRO A 256 14.61 -14.94 -18.56
CA PRO A 256 13.70 -14.42 -17.58
C PRO A 256 14.03 -12.95 -17.29
N ASN A 257 13.01 -12.13 -17.03
CA ASN A 257 13.17 -10.73 -16.72
C ASN A 257 12.51 -10.43 -15.38
N ALA A 258 13.22 -9.64 -14.56
CA ALA A 258 12.63 -8.95 -13.44
C ALA A 258 12.38 -7.48 -13.82
N PHE A 259 11.31 -6.91 -13.25
CA PHE A 259 11.00 -5.50 -13.44
C PHE A 259 11.17 -4.77 -12.13
N PHE A 260 11.93 -3.68 -12.16
CA PHE A 260 12.02 -2.73 -11.08
C PHE A 260 11.55 -1.38 -11.62
N ALA A 261 10.31 -1.05 -11.33
CA ALA A 261 9.58 0.07 -11.95
C ALA A 261 9.59 -0.04 -13.49
N GLU A 262 10.17 0.91 -14.20
CA GLU A 262 10.30 0.90 -15.66
C GLU A 262 11.55 0.14 -16.17
N ARG A 263 12.45 -0.22 -15.26
CA ARG A 263 13.69 -0.91 -15.63
C ARG A 263 13.46 -2.41 -15.74
N LYS A 264 13.92 -2.97 -16.86
CA LYS A 264 13.91 -4.40 -17.13
C LYS A 264 15.31 -4.95 -16.87
N GLU A 265 15.42 -5.90 -15.98
CA GLU A 265 16.67 -6.59 -15.66
C GLU A 265 16.56 -8.07 -16.08
N ILE A 266 17.63 -8.61 -16.66
CA ILE A 266 17.73 -10.05 -16.98
C ILE A 266 18.21 -10.74 -15.71
N VAL A 267 17.43 -11.68 -15.22
CA VAL A 267 17.72 -12.47 -14.01
C VAL A 267 18.52 -13.73 -14.38
#